data_81528380737cc85ed8de64c2c11ee5a7
#
_entry.id   81528380737cc85ed8de64c2c11ee5a7
#
_cell.length_a   1.000
_cell.length_b   1.000
_cell.length_c   1.000
_cell.angle_alpha   90.00
_cell.angle_beta   90.00
_cell.angle_gamma   90.00
#
_symmetry.space_group_name_H-M   'P 1'
#
loop_
_entity.id
_entity.type
_entity.pdbx_description
1 polymer ?
#
loop_
_entity_poly.entity_id
_entity_poly.type
_entity_poly.pdbx_seq_one_letter_code
_entity_poly.pdbx_strand_id
1 'polypeptide(L)'
;LDSERDVFITPDTAEVVADYIQTTRPDVTDDYDRTPLIATTYGRASRTTITKHVYRSTSPCFYNGGTCPFNEDPQECQATSWGHASKCPGSVSPHALRRGYVTAARNAGQPKDVTGDRVNMSGSILDRHYDKGSHDEKAERRRDYLKDI
;
A
#
# COMPACT_ATOMS: atom_id res chain seq x y z
N LEU A 1 -3.12 16.48 -13.47
CA LEU A 1 -3.53 16.18 -12.09
C LEU A 1 -2.32 16.36 -11.20
N ASP A 2 -2.16 17.57 -10.68
CA ASP A 2 -1.16 17.86 -9.65
C ASP A 2 -1.59 17.15 -8.35
N SER A 3 -1.00 15.99 -8.15
CA SER A 3 -1.12 15.25 -6.88
C SER A 3 0.23 15.19 -6.17
N GLU A 4 1.07 16.20 -6.39
CA GLU A 4 2.31 16.35 -5.65
C GLU A 4 2.01 16.64 -4.20
N ARG A 5 2.56 15.85 -3.30
CA ARG A 5 2.37 15.98 -1.86
C ARG A 5 3.48 15.29 -1.09
N ASP A 6 3.73 15.78 0.08
CA ASP A 6 4.60 15.10 1.02
C ASP A 6 3.87 13.94 1.70
N VAL A 7 4.50 12.78 1.74
CA VAL A 7 3.98 11.60 2.43
C VAL A 7 4.98 11.19 3.49
N PHE A 8 4.63 11.39 4.76
CA PHE A 8 5.44 10.94 5.87
C PHE A 8 5.39 9.41 5.99
N ILE A 9 6.55 8.81 6.24
CA ILE A 9 6.73 7.39 6.49
C ILE A 9 7.26 7.18 7.90
N THR A 10 7.05 5.99 8.47
CA THR A 10 7.58 5.67 9.80
C THR A 10 9.10 5.60 9.77
N PRO A 11 9.80 5.81 10.92
CA PRO A 11 11.25 5.68 11.00
C PRO A 11 11.78 4.36 10.45
N ASP A 12 11.16 3.23 10.80
CA ASP A 12 11.55 1.89 10.32
C ASP A 12 11.44 1.80 8.78
N THR A 13 10.37 2.36 8.20
CA THR A 13 10.21 2.40 6.74
C THR A 13 11.26 3.32 6.10
N ALA A 14 11.60 4.44 6.76
CA ALA A 14 12.62 5.37 6.26
C ALA A 14 14.01 4.71 6.26
N GLU A 15 14.34 3.92 7.26
CA GLU A 15 15.59 3.16 7.32
C GLU A 15 15.69 2.16 6.16
N VAL A 16 14.66 1.35 5.93
CA VAL A 16 14.60 0.42 4.80
C VAL A 16 14.73 1.14 3.46
N VAL A 17 14.08 2.30 3.30
CA VAL A 17 14.17 3.10 2.08
C VAL A 17 15.59 3.67 1.91
N ALA A 18 16.22 4.14 2.98
CA ALA A 18 17.59 4.65 2.94
C ALA A 18 18.59 3.55 2.55
N ASP A 19 18.46 2.37 3.14
CA ASP A 19 19.29 1.21 2.78
C ASP A 19 19.11 0.82 1.30
N TYR A 20 17.87 0.75 0.82
CA TYR A 20 17.60 0.51 -0.60
C TYR A 20 18.26 1.54 -1.51
N ILE A 21 18.19 2.83 -1.16
CA ILE A 21 18.81 3.91 -1.96
C ILE A 21 20.32 3.75 -2.02
N GLN A 22 20.94 3.35 -0.92
CA GLN A 22 22.40 3.26 -0.80
C GLN A 22 22.98 1.97 -1.43
N THR A 23 22.23 0.88 -1.39
CA THR A 23 22.77 -0.45 -1.71
C THR A 23 22.27 -1.05 -3.02
N THR A 24 20.97 -0.96 -3.30
CA THR A 24 20.36 -1.76 -4.37
C THR A 24 19.60 -0.95 -5.42
N ARG A 25 19.31 0.33 -5.16
CA ARG A 25 18.62 1.16 -6.15
C ARG A 25 19.47 1.31 -7.40
N PRO A 26 18.93 1.02 -8.62
CA PRO A 26 19.64 1.29 -9.87
C PRO A 26 19.97 2.78 -10.02
N ASP A 27 21.18 3.08 -10.50
CA ASP A 27 21.59 4.45 -10.82
C ASP A 27 21.05 4.83 -12.20
N VAL A 28 19.83 5.33 -12.20
CA VAL A 28 19.10 5.72 -13.42
C VAL A 28 18.35 7.04 -13.23
N THR A 29 18.21 7.80 -14.29
CA THR A 29 17.37 9.00 -14.35
C THR A 29 16.12 8.75 -15.20
N ASP A 30 15.09 9.56 -15.00
CA ASP A 30 13.90 9.57 -15.86
C ASP A 30 14.06 10.60 -17.00
N ASP A 31 13.07 10.70 -17.88
CA ASP A 31 13.06 11.61 -19.05
C ASP A 31 13.14 13.11 -18.67
N TYR A 32 13.08 13.44 -17.39
CA TYR A 32 13.17 14.79 -16.84
C TYR A 32 14.44 14.99 -16.00
N ASP A 33 15.44 14.14 -16.20
CA ASP A 33 16.71 14.14 -15.45
C ASP A 33 16.55 14.02 -13.91
N ARG A 34 15.48 13.38 -13.48
CA ARG A 34 15.22 13.13 -12.05
C ARG A 34 15.58 11.70 -11.70
N THR A 35 16.12 11.50 -10.51
CA THR A 35 16.43 10.18 -9.97
C THR A 35 15.17 9.60 -9.30
N PRO A 36 14.47 8.61 -9.91
CA PRO A 36 13.26 8.07 -9.31
C PRO A 36 13.58 7.23 -8.07
N LEU A 37 12.78 7.37 -7.02
CA LEU A 37 12.93 6.54 -5.82
C LEU A 37 12.74 5.06 -6.16
N ILE A 38 11.65 4.70 -6.82
CA ILE A 38 11.39 3.31 -7.23
C ILE A 38 11.80 3.18 -8.70
N ALA A 39 12.91 2.50 -8.92
CA ALA A 39 13.56 2.37 -10.21
C ALA A 39 13.71 0.90 -10.64
N THR A 40 13.83 0.71 -11.94
CA THR A 40 14.31 -0.51 -12.59
C THR A 40 15.58 -0.17 -13.36
N THR A 41 16.28 -1.14 -13.88
CA THR A 41 17.44 -0.92 -14.77
C THR A 41 17.11 -0.13 -16.04
N TYR A 42 15.83 0.03 -16.35
CA TYR A 42 15.33 0.78 -17.52
C TYR A 42 14.79 2.18 -17.16
N GLY A 43 14.95 2.64 -15.91
CA GLY A 43 14.44 3.91 -15.44
C GLY A 43 13.32 3.77 -14.38
N ARG A 44 12.47 4.78 -14.30
CA ARG A 44 11.35 4.82 -13.36
C ARG A 44 10.45 3.57 -13.49
N ALA A 45 10.18 2.91 -12.38
CA ALA A 45 9.24 1.79 -12.36
C ALA A 45 7.83 2.23 -12.82
N SER A 46 7.29 1.52 -13.79
CA SER A 46 5.94 1.78 -14.28
C SER A 46 4.88 1.41 -13.24
N ARG A 47 3.67 1.98 -13.37
CA ARG A 47 2.53 1.60 -12.52
C ARG A 47 2.25 0.10 -12.60
N THR A 48 2.36 -0.49 -13.79
CA THR A 48 2.18 -1.94 -13.99
C THR A 48 3.24 -2.74 -13.26
N THR A 49 4.49 -2.31 -13.30
CA THR A 49 5.59 -2.95 -12.56
C THR A 49 5.33 -2.93 -11.05
N ILE A 50 4.97 -1.77 -10.51
CA ILE A 50 4.62 -1.64 -9.08
C ILE A 50 3.43 -2.55 -8.72
N THR A 51 2.39 -2.58 -9.55
CA THR A 51 1.23 -3.46 -9.36
C THR A 51 1.61 -4.93 -9.29
N LYS A 52 2.50 -5.39 -10.19
CA LYS A 52 3.01 -6.77 -10.18
C LYS A 52 3.78 -7.09 -8.90
N HIS A 53 4.62 -6.16 -8.44
CA HIS A 53 5.33 -6.33 -7.17
C HIS A 53 4.37 -6.40 -5.99
N VAL A 54 3.33 -5.57 -5.93
CA VAL A 54 2.33 -5.63 -4.87
C VAL A 54 1.63 -6.98 -4.82
N TYR A 55 1.16 -7.50 -5.96
CA TYR A 55 0.54 -8.82 -5.98
C TYR A 55 1.51 -9.92 -5.54
N ARG A 56 2.77 -9.85 -5.96
CA ARG A 56 3.78 -10.84 -5.59
C ARG A 56 4.10 -10.79 -4.10
N SER A 57 4.37 -9.61 -3.55
CA SER A 57 4.73 -9.45 -2.14
C SER A 57 3.59 -9.77 -1.18
N THR A 58 2.34 -9.70 -1.65
CA THR A 58 1.15 -10.07 -0.87
C THR A 58 0.70 -11.51 -1.07
N SER A 59 1.31 -12.26 -1.98
CA SER A 59 0.97 -13.68 -2.14
C SER A 59 1.48 -14.51 -0.96
N PRO A 60 0.66 -15.42 -0.40
CA PRO A 60 0.99 -16.14 0.83
C PRO A 60 2.30 -16.91 0.77
N CYS A 61 2.57 -17.60 -0.32
CA CYS A 61 3.81 -18.37 -0.48
C CYS A 61 5.08 -17.50 -0.51
N PHE A 62 4.96 -16.19 -0.79
CA PHE A 62 6.09 -15.27 -0.75
C PHE A 62 6.48 -14.91 0.69
N TYR A 63 5.51 -14.64 1.58
CA TYR A 63 5.80 -14.23 2.96
C TYR A 63 5.77 -15.41 3.97
N ASN A 64 5.21 -16.57 3.59
CA ASN A 64 5.15 -17.77 4.45
C ASN A 64 6.30 -18.77 4.20
N GLY A 65 7.43 -18.32 3.67
CA GLY A 65 8.57 -19.21 3.43
C GLY A 65 8.29 -20.34 2.42
N GLY A 66 7.45 -20.08 1.41
CA GLY A 66 7.13 -21.05 0.36
C GLY A 66 5.94 -21.96 0.67
N THR A 67 5.25 -21.79 1.79
CA THR A 67 4.07 -22.60 2.11
C THR A 67 2.81 -21.98 1.50
N CYS A 68 2.06 -22.77 0.71
CA CYS A 68 0.81 -22.35 0.10
C CYS A 68 -0.40 -22.78 0.94
N PRO A 69 -1.26 -21.83 1.43
CA PRO A 69 -2.45 -22.18 2.19
C PRO A 69 -3.59 -22.78 1.32
N PHE A 70 -3.43 -22.78 -0.01
CA PHE A 70 -4.38 -23.33 -0.96
C PHE A 70 -3.99 -24.73 -1.46
N ASN A 71 -3.00 -25.36 -0.81
CA ASN A 71 -2.48 -26.69 -1.17
C ASN A 71 -1.90 -26.83 -2.59
N GLU A 72 -1.46 -25.71 -3.17
CA GLU A 72 -0.73 -25.71 -4.45
C GLU A 72 0.76 -25.89 -4.19
N ASP A 73 1.47 -26.57 -5.07
CA ASP A 73 2.93 -26.60 -5.05
C ASP A 73 3.46 -25.27 -5.59
N PRO A 74 4.16 -24.45 -4.78
CA PRO A 74 4.70 -23.18 -5.24
C PRO A 74 5.66 -23.29 -6.43
N GLN A 75 6.31 -24.46 -6.64
CA GLN A 75 7.23 -24.69 -7.75
C GLN A 75 6.50 -24.90 -9.08
N GLU A 76 5.28 -25.43 -9.03
CA GLU A 76 4.44 -25.69 -10.20
C GLU A 76 3.34 -24.65 -10.39
N CYS A 77 3.09 -23.82 -9.35
CA CYS A 77 2.00 -22.84 -9.35
C CYS A 77 2.26 -21.70 -10.35
N GLN A 78 1.33 -21.51 -11.31
CA GLN A 78 1.44 -20.43 -12.29
C GLN A 78 1.57 -19.04 -11.64
N ALA A 79 0.93 -18.82 -10.48
CA ALA A 79 0.93 -17.54 -9.80
C ALA A 79 2.31 -17.12 -9.24
N THR A 80 3.26 -18.05 -9.11
CA THR A 80 4.62 -17.74 -8.67
C THR A 80 5.48 -17.13 -9.77
N SER A 81 5.11 -17.32 -11.03
CA SER A 81 5.81 -16.75 -12.17
C SER A 81 5.58 -15.22 -12.26
N TRP A 82 6.58 -14.52 -12.80
CA TRP A 82 6.52 -13.08 -12.96
C TRP A 82 5.33 -12.63 -13.80
N GLY A 83 4.55 -11.71 -13.28
CA GLY A 83 3.37 -11.17 -13.95
C GLY A 83 2.07 -11.95 -13.75
N HIS A 84 2.11 -13.11 -13.10
CA HIS A 84 0.92 -13.91 -12.84
C HIS A 84 0.49 -13.94 -11.36
N ALA A 85 1.19 -13.24 -10.47
CA ALA A 85 0.88 -13.22 -9.04
C ALA A 85 -0.57 -12.78 -8.71
N SER A 86 -1.21 -12.01 -9.60
CA SER A 86 -2.63 -11.64 -9.46
C SER A 86 -3.59 -12.83 -9.63
N LYS A 87 -3.12 -13.97 -10.12
CA LYS A 87 -3.92 -15.22 -10.21
C LYS A 87 -3.96 -15.98 -8.89
N CYS A 88 -3.09 -15.67 -7.94
CA CYS A 88 -3.12 -16.26 -6.61
C CYS A 88 -4.35 -15.74 -5.85
N PRO A 89 -5.25 -16.61 -5.35
CA PRO A 89 -6.44 -16.17 -4.60
C PRO A 89 -6.09 -15.46 -3.29
N GLY A 90 -4.89 -15.66 -2.74
CA GLY A 90 -4.41 -14.98 -1.54
C GLY A 90 -3.67 -13.66 -1.81
N SER A 91 -3.38 -13.31 -3.05
CA SER A 91 -2.73 -12.05 -3.38
C SER A 91 -3.69 -10.86 -3.32
N VAL A 92 -3.16 -9.68 -2.99
CA VAL A 92 -3.98 -8.48 -2.75
C VAL A 92 -3.62 -7.39 -3.75
N SER A 93 -4.64 -6.77 -4.35
CA SER A 93 -4.43 -5.66 -5.29
C SER A 93 -4.00 -4.37 -4.56
N PRO A 94 -3.29 -3.45 -5.23
CA PRO A 94 -2.96 -2.12 -4.67
C PRO A 94 -4.20 -1.37 -4.16
N HIS A 95 -5.33 -1.51 -4.86
CA HIS A 95 -6.58 -0.88 -4.45
C HIS A 95 -7.13 -1.48 -3.14
N ALA A 96 -7.04 -2.79 -2.98
CA ALA A 96 -7.47 -3.45 -1.75
C ALA A 96 -6.56 -3.08 -0.56
N LEU A 97 -5.24 -2.99 -0.76
CA LEU A 97 -4.31 -2.47 0.27
C LEU A 97 -4.67 -1.05 0.68
N ARG A 98 -4.92 -0.17 -0.30
CA ARG A 98 -5.35 1.19 -0.03
C ARG A 98 -6.64 1.25 0.78
N ARG A 99 -7.62 0.41 0.45
CA ARG A 99 -8.87 0.29 1.21
C ARG A 99 -8.61 -0.19 2.63
N GLY A 100 -7.79 -1.23 2.79
CA GLY A 100 -7.40 -1.77 4.10
C GLY A 100 -6.76 -0.69 4.98
N TYR A 101 -5.80 0.07 4.41
CA TYR A 101 -5.18 1.19 5.10
C TYR A 101 -6.20 2.24 5.58
N VAL A 102 -7.08 2.69 4.68
CA VAL A 102 -8.10 3.70 5.05
C VAL A 102 -9.00 3.18 6.17
N THR A 103 -9.45 1.93 6.08
CA THR A 103 -10.28 1.31 7.13
C THR A 103 -9.53 1.24 8.45
N ALA A 104 -8.29 0.77 8.45
CA ALA A 104 -7.46 0.66 9.65
C ALA A 104 -7.18 2.04 10.28
N ALA A 105 -6.81 3.03 9.45
CA ALA A 105 -6.55 4.40 9.91
C ALA A 105 -7.80 5.03 10.55
N ARG A 106 -8.96 4.85 9.92
CA ARG A 106 -10.23 5.36 10.46
C ARG A 106 -10.64 4.65 11.74
N ASN A 107 -10.42 3.36 11.85
CA ASN A 107 -10.69 2.59 13.08
C ASN A 107 -9.73 2.96 14.22
N ALA A 108 -8.50 3.34 13.89
CA ALA A 108 -7.53 3.89 14.84
C ALA A 108 -7.80 5.37 15.23
N GLY A 109 -8.91 5.97 14.77
CA GLY A 109 -9.28 7.35 15.12
C GLY A 109 -8.55 8.42 14.31
N GLN A 110 -7.76 8.08 13.28
CA GLN A 110 -7.07 9.09 12.48
C GLN A 110 -8.09 10.06 11.85
N PRO A 111 -7.87 11.40 11.93
CA PRO A 111 -8.73 12.39 11.31
C PRO A 111 -8.96 12.11 9.82
N LYS A 112 -10.16 12.46 9.33
CA LYS A 112 -10.60 12.13 7.98
C LYS A 112 -9.82 12.88 6.91
N ASP A 113 -9.53 14.14 7.14
CA ASP A 113 -8.71 15.00 6.31
C ASP A 113 -7.29 14.44 6.18
N VAL A 114 -6.64 14.09 7.30
CA VAL A 114 -5.32 13.47 7.34
C VAL A 114 -5.30 12.14 6.56
N THR A 115 -6.32 11.31 6.77
CA THR A 115 -6.43 10.05 6.02
C THR A 115 -6.64 10.31 4.53
N GLY A 116 -7.51 11.29 4.19
CA GLY A 116 -7.81 11.68 2.81
C GLY A 116 -6.57 12.18 2.07
N ASP A 117 -5.85 13.09 2.68
CA ASP A 117 -4.60 13.64 2.13
C ASP A 117 -3.58 12.54 1.87
N ARG A 118 -3.38 11.66 2.85
CA ARG A 118 -2.41 10.57 2.72
C ARG A 118 -2.70 9.65 1.54
N VAL A 119 -3.98 9.37 1.27
CA VAL A 119 -4.38 8.48 0.17
C VAL A 119 -4.88 9.22 -1.06
N ASN A 120 -4.79 10.55 -1.11
CA ASN A 120 -5.32 11.37 -2.19
C ASN A 120 -6.80 11.05 -2.50
N MET A 121 -7.63 11.17 -1.49
CA MET A 121 -9.08 10.98 -1.58
C MET A 121 -9.81 12.16 -0.97
N SER A 122 -10.86 12.64 -1.65
CA SER A 122 -11.75 13.63 -1.05
C SER A 122 -12.56 13.06 0.10
N GLY A 123 -12.94 13.92 1.04
CA GLY A 123 -13.79 13.55 2.17
C GLY A 123 -15.09 12.85 1.77
N SER A 124 -15.70 13.26 0.65
CA SER A 124 -16.93 12.66 0.13
C SER A 124 -16.75 11.22 -0.36
N ILE A 125 -15.57 10.90 -0.92
CA ILE A 125 -15.22 9.52 -1.32
C ILE A 125 -14.99 8.67 -0.07
N LEU A 126 -14.33 9.22 0.94
CA LEU A 126 -14.14 8.53 2.21
C LEU A 126 -15.48 8.20 2.88
N ASP A 127 -16.42 9.13 2.91
CA ASP A 127 -17.77 8.89 3.46
C ASP A 127 -18.51 7.79 2.73
N ARG A 128 -18.48 7.83 1.40
CA ARG A 128 -19.24 6.89 0.58
C ARG A 128 -18.74 5.45 0.69
N HIS A 129 -17.44 5.26 0.79
CA HIS A 129 -16.82 3.95 0.65
C HIS A 129 -16.26 3.37 1.94
N TYR A 130 -15.93 4.20 2.94
CA TYR A 130 -15.16 3.78 4.11
C TYR A 130 -15.79 4.14 5.45
N ASP A 131 -16.73 5.05 5.49
CA ASP A 131 -17.43 5.43 6.74
C ASP A 131 -18.72 4.62 6.93
N LYS A 132 -18.63 3.31 6.74
CA LYS A 132 -19.73 2.35 6.93
C LYS A 132 -19.88 1.87 8.38
N GLY A 133 -19.13 2.45 9.32
CA GLY A 133 -19.28 2.15 10.73
C GLY A 133 -20.71 2.40 11.20
N SER A 134 -21.19 1.56 12.12
CA SER A 134 -22.49 1.73 12.76
C SER A 134 -22.60 3.09 13.47
N HIS A 135 -23.82 3.53 13.76
CA HIS A 135 -24.05 4.77 14.52
C HIS A 135 -23.32 4.74 15.87
N ASP A 136 -23.29 3.56 16.53
CA ASP A 136 -22.67 3.37 17.83
C ASP A 136 -21.13 3.46 17.74
N GLU A 137 -20.50 2.84 16.75
CA GLU A 137 -19.05 2.97 16.51
C GLU A 137 -18.63 4.40 16.20
N LYS A 138 -19.49 5.15 15.50
CA LYS A 138 -19.27 6.58 15.22
C LYS A 138 -19.44 7.42 16.50
N ALA A 139 -20.38 7.06 17.35
CA ALA A 139 -20.62 7.73 18.62
C ALA A 139 -19.46 7.49 19.60
N GLU A 140 -18.97 6.25 19.69
CA GLU A 140 -17.84 5.88 20.55
C GLU A 140 -16.56 6.61 20.15
N ARG A 141 -16.24 6.67 18.89
CA ARG A 141 -15.10 7.46 18.37
C ARG A 141 -15.18 8.95 18.73
N ARG A 142 -16.40 9.53 18.76
CA ARG A 142 -16.59 10.94 19.17
C ARG A 142 -16.42 11.14 20.66
N ARG A 143 -16.76 10.13 21.47
CA ARG A 143 -16.64 10.18 22.93
C ARG A 143 -15.18 10.39 23.37
N ASP A 144 -14.22 9.79 22.67
CA ASP A 144 -12.80 9.90 23.01
C ASP A 144 -12.29 11.34 22.86
N TYR A 145 -12.82 12.11 21.91
CA TYR A 145 -12.47 13.53 21.75
C TYR A 145 -13.08 14.45 22.83
N LEU A 146 -14.02 13.98 23.62
CA LEU A 146 -14.65 14.76 24.70
C LEU A 146 -13.98 14.52 26.05
N LYS A 147 -13.04 13.57 26.15
CA LYS A 147 -12.36 13.26 27.41
C LYS A 147 -11.30 14.29 27.80
N ASP A 148 -10.83 15.08 26.83
CA ASP A 148 -9.75 16.05 26.99
C ASP A 148 -10.25 17.52 26.99
N ILE A 149 -11.57 17.72 27.07
CA ILE A 149 -12.24 19.02 27.23
C ILE A 149 -12.88 19.07 28.61
#